data_4fbdbfff89ef55ffd4a9126903892075
#
_entry.id   4fbdbfff89ef55ffd4a9126903892075
#
_cell.length_a   1.000
_cell.length_b   1.000
_cell.length_c   1.000
_cell.angle_alpha   90.00
_cell.angle_beta   90.00
_cell.angle_gamma   90.00
#
_symmetry.space_group_name_H-M   'P 1'
#
loop_
_entity.id
_entity.type
_entity.pdbx_description
1 polymer ?
#
loop_
_entity_poly.entity_id
_entity_poly.type
_entity_poly.pdbx_seq_one_letter_code
_entity_poly.pdbx_strand_id
1 'polypeptide(L)'
;METDIIKSNVENLELYSDNYPFSLSLKINTFHSESEYKKFVRNCEASIRRSIEYKLWRNYIIDVLQINECVITHESIDEVSIDVHHHIPSLFTMISALINRNLENNVKFCTFDICQEIMELHFKNKLGYVTLLKSMHEKFHNGRLDIPINFVKGDYRYFMTNFSKYLDDQDLETIESRLAINQSNCSWSRDNYPAAIGE
;
A
#
# COMPACT_ATOMS: atom_id res chain seq x y z
N MET A 1 -17.76 25.65 -32.30
CA MET A 1 -16.64 26.38 -31.60
C MET A 1 -16.76 26.36 -30.08
N GLU A 2 -17.95 26.40 -29.47
CA GLU A 2 -18.11 26.29 -27.98
C GLU A 2 -17.89 24.88 -27.42
N THR A 3 -18.19 23.84 -28.18
CA THR A 3 -18.03 22.45 -27.73
C THR A 3 -16.56 21.97 -27.64
N ASP A 4 -15.67 22.58 -28.42
CA ASP A 4 -14.24 22.17 -28.39
C ASP A 4 -13.47 22.85 -27.26
N ILE A 5 -13.91 24.03 -26.81
CA ILE A 5 -13.36 24.75 -25.68
C ILE A 5 -13.69 24.03 -24.36
N ILE A 6 -14.88 23.44 -24.26
CA ILE A 6 -15.31 22.67 -23.09
C ILE A 6 -14.51 21.37 -23.00
N LYS A 7 -14.22 20.68 -24.11
CA LYS A 7 -13.43 19.45 -24.12
C LYS A 7 -11.97 19.69 -23.70
N SER A 8 -11.34 20.77 -24.18
CA SER A 8 -9.95 21.06 -23.82
C SER A 8 -9.79 21.49 -22.35
N ASN A 9 -10.79 22.14 -21.77
CA ASN A 9 -10.77 22.56 -20.36
C ASN A 9 -11.07 21.40 -19.40
N VAL A 10 -11.83 20.37 -19.84
CA VAL A 10 -12.15 19.20 -19.01
C VAL A 10 -10.94 18.24 -18.89
N GLU A 11 -10.07 18.18 -19.90
CA GLU A 11 -8.86 17.35 -19.84
C GLU A 11 -7.78 17.90 -18.86
N ASN A 12 -7.88 19.17 -18.46
CA ASN A 12 -6.93 19.84 -17.55
C ASN A 12 -7.55 20.25 -16.21
N LEU A 13 -8.76 19.86 -15.90
CA LEU A 13 -9.39 20.15 -14.62
C LEU A 13 -8.90 19.19 -13.55
N GLU A 14 -7.70 19.45 -13.05
CA GLU A 14 -7.27 18.92 -11.78
C GLU A 14 -7.99 19.67 -10.66
N LEU A 15 -9.02 19.09 -10.09
CA LEU A 15 -9.67 19.59 -8.89
C LEU A 15 -8.77 19.32 -7.68
N TYR A 16 -7.67 20.07 -7.58
CA TYR A 16 -6.86 20.10 -6.38
C TYR A 16 -7.45 21.10 -5.39
N SER A 17 -8.08 20.59 -4.37
CA SER A 17 -8.33 21.37 -3.16
C SER A 17 -7.47 20.82 -2.04
N ASP A 18 -6.59 21.63 -1.48
CA ASP A 18 -5.76 21.26 -0.33
C ASP A 18 -6.60 20.88 0.91
N ASN A 19 -7.89 21.23 0.89
CA ASN A 19 -8.86 20.94 1.96
C ASN A 19 -9.63 19.62 1.77
N TYR A 20 -9.51 18.95 0.62
CA TYR A 20 -10.19 17.68 0.39
C TYR A 20 -9.21 16.52 0.40
N PRO A 21 -9.56 15.40 1.07
CA PRO A 21 -8.66 14.28 1.26
C PRO A 21 -8.35 13.46 0.00
N PHE A 22 -9.00 13.75 -1.12
CA PHE A 22 -8.72 13.12 -2.42
C PHE A 22 -9.12 14.03 -3.56
N SER A 23 -8.38 13.95 -4.64
CA SER A 23 -8.71 14.61 -5.91
C SER A 23 -9.12 13.56 -6.93
N LEU A 24 -10.13 13.88 -7.72
CA LEU A 24 -10.51 13.13 -8.91
C LEU A 24 -9.70 13.69 -10.09
N SER A 25 -8.70 12.92 -10.52
CA SER A 25 -8.04 13.22 -11.79
C SER A 25 -8.85 12.61 -12.93
N LEU A 26 -9.21 13.41 -13.91
CA LEU A 26 -9.70 12.89 -15.21
C LEU A 26 -8.57 12.09 -15.87
N LYS A 27 -8.91 11.23 -16.85
CA LYS A 27 -7.94 10.31 -17.46
C LYS A 27 -6.66 11.00 -17.89
N ILE A 28 -5.56 10.60 -17.29
CA ILE A 28 -4.21 11.09 -17.54
C ILE A 28 -3.36 10.00 -18.20
N ASN A 29 -2.31 10.41 -18.89
CA ASN A 29 -1.30 9.49 -19.45
C ASN A 29 0.11 10.07 -19.35
N THR A 30 0.26 11.17 -18.60
CA THR A 30 1.55 11.81 -18.37
C THR A 30 1.51 12.65 -17.11
N PHE A 31 2.66 12.90 -16.52
CA PHE A 31 2.87 13.85 -15.43
C PHE A 31 3.91 14.89 -15.86
N HIS A 32 3.72 16.14 -15.47
CA HIS A 32 4.63 17.23 -15.82
C HIS A 32 5.79 17.39 -14.83
N SER A 33 5.67 16.75 -13.66
CA SER A 33 6.72 16.76 -12.63
C SER A 33 6.64 15.54 -11.71
N GLU A 34 7.77 15.23 -11.05
CA GLU A 34 7.83 14.22 -10.01
C GLU A 34 6.91 14.55 -8.82
N SER A 35 6.77 15.83 -8.50
CA SER A 35 5.86 16.28 -7.44
C SER A 35 4.40 15.95 -7.75
N GLU A 36 3.97 16.21 -9.00
CA GLU A 36 2.64 15.86 -9.48
C GLU A 36 2.40 14.33 -9.41
N TYR A 37 3.36 13.54 -9.90
CA TYR A 37 3.33 12.09 -9.79
C TYR A 37 3.17 11.62 -8.34
N LYS A 38 4.05 12.07 -7.44
CA LYS A 38 3.98 11.69 -6.01
C LYS A 38 2.67 12.13 -5.34
N LYS A 39 2.14 13.30 -5.70
CA LYS A 39 0.85 13.79 -5.22
C LYS A 39 -0.28 12.86 -5.68
N PHE A 40 -0.27 12.44 -6.95
CA PHE A 40 -1.26 11.52 -7.48
C PHE A 40 -1.21 10.15 -6.77
N VAL A 41 -0.02 9.58 -6.57
CA VAL A 41 0.16 8.31 -5.83
C VAL A 41 -0.41 8.43 -4.42
N ARG A 42 -0.08 9.50 -3.68
CA ARG A 42 -0.61 9.74 -2.32
C ARG A 42 -2.12 9.92 -2.28
N ASN A 43 -2.70 10.55 -3.31
CA ASN A 43 -4.15 10.69 -3.43
C ASN A 43 -4.82 9.34 -3.63
N CYS A 44 -4.28 8.47 -4.48
CA CYS A 44 -4.76 7.09 -4.63
C CYS A 44 -4.66 6.33 -3.30
N GLU A 45 -3.52 6.41 -2.61
CA GLU A 45 -3.32 5.77 -1.32
C GLU A 45 -4.35 6.25 -0.28
N ALA A 46 -4.56 7.55 -0.17
CA ALA A 46 -5.54 8.14 0.74
C ALA A 46 -6.97 7.70 0.39
N SER A 47 -7.31 7.63 -0.91
CA SER A 47 -8.63 7.18 -1.38
C SER A 47 -8.86 5.71 -1.02
N ILE A 48 -7.88 4.84 -1.26
CA ILE A 48 -7.95 3.42 -0.91
C ILE A 48 -8.15 3.25 0.60
N ARG A 49 -7.28 3.84 1.43
CA ARG A 49 -7.34 3.68 2.90
C ARG A 49 -8.64 4.16 3.52
N ARG A 50 -9.37 5.08 2.87
CA ARG A 50 -10.66 5.62 3.33
C ARG A 50 -11.86 4.94 2.71
N SER A 51 -11.68 4.07 1.75
CA SER A 51 -12.77 3.38 1.07
C SER A 51 -13.46 2.35 1.97
N ILE A 52 -14.70 2.08 1.68
CA ILE A 52 -15.47 1.02 2.35
C ILE A 52 -14.87 -0.33 2.01
N GLU A 53 -14.43 -0.52 0.77
CA GLU A 53 -13.81 -1.74 0.28
C GLU A 53 -12.56 -2.10 1.05
N TYR A 54 -11.70 -1.12 1.34
CA TYR A 54 -10.49 -1.35 2.15
C TYR A 54 -10.84 -1.75 3.59
N LYS A 55 -11.86 -1.12 4.18
CA LYS A 55 -12.37 -1.51 5.49
C LYS A 55 -12.92 -2.94 5.48
N LEU A 56 -13.71 -3.31 4.45
CA LEU A 56 -14.24 -4.66 4.30
C LEU A 56 -13.11 -5.69 4.13
N TRP A 57 -12.07 -5.37 3.37
CA TRP A 57 -10.92 -6.24 3.22
C TRP A 57 -10.17 -6.44 4.56
N ARG A 58 -9.94 -5.39 5.34
CA ARG A 58 -9.33 -5.50 6.67
C ARG A 58 -10.17 -6.36 7.61
N ASN A 59 -11.46 -6.13 7.65
CA ASN A 59 -12.39 -6.92 8.47
C ASN A 59 -12.38 -8.39 8.03
N TYR A 60 -12.32 -8.66 6.72
CA TYR A 60 -12.20 -10.02 6.21
C TYR A 60 -10.94 -10.73 6.72
N ILE A 61 -9.80 -10.04 6.74
CA ILE A 61 -8.55 -10.60 7.27
C ILE A 61 -8.69 -10.92 8.76
N ILE A 62 -9.20 -9.99 9.53
CA ILE A 62 -9.28 -10.09 10.99
C ILE A 62 -10.37 -11.06 11.40
N ASP A 63 -11.60 -10.88 10.89
CA ASP A 63 -12.80 -11.55 11.41
C ASP A 63 -13.05 -12.90 10.72
N VAL A 64 -12.75 -13.02 9.42
CA VAL A 64 -13.05 -14.22 8.63
C VAL A 64 -11.83 -15.15 8.54
N LEU A 65 -10.65 -14.61 8.21
CA LEU A 65 -9.42 -15.39 8.17
C LEU A 65 -8.82 -15.61 9.55
N GLN A 66 -9.36 -14.95 10.59
CA GLN A 66 -8.89 -15.05 11.98
C GLN A 66 -7.40 -14.71 12.13
N ILE A 67 -6.90 -13.76 11.29
CA ILE A 67 -5.55 -13.23 11.42
C ILE A 67 -5.65 -11.99 12.31
N ASN A 68 -5.90 -12.22 13.58
CA ASN A 68 -6.30 -11.22 14.57
C ASN A 68 -5.27 -11.01 15.69
N GLU A 69 -4.04 -11.47 15.47
CA GLU A 69 -2.91 -11.30 16.38
C GLU A 69 -1.82 -10.46 15.76
N CYS A 70 -1.06 -9.75 16.58
CA CYS A 70 0.20 -9.15 16.17
C CYS A 70 1.22 -10.26 15.87
N VAL A 71 1.77 -10.30 14.66
CA VAL A 71 2.74 -11.34 14.27
C VAL A 71 4.04 -11.30 15.08
N ILE A 72 4.30 -10.20 15.79
CA ILE A 72 5.52 -9.98 16.59
C ILE A 72 5.29 -10.33 18.05
N THR A 73 4.22 -9.80 18.67
CA THR A 73 3.99 -9.95 20.13
C THR A 73 3.01 -11.07 20.45
N HIS A 74 2.25 -11.54 19.46
CA HIS A 74 1.17 -12.51 19.62
C HIS A 74 -0.02 -12.01 20.49
N GLU A 75 -0.08 -10.71 20.75
CA GLU A 75 -1.25 -10.11 21.39
C GLU A 75 -2.42 -10.06 20.42
N SER A 76 -3.61 -10.37 20.92
CA SER A 76 -4.83 -10.48 20.10
C SER A 76 -5.59 -9.15 20.01
N ILE A 77 -6.49 -9.03 19.01
CA ILE A 77 -7.36 -7.88 18.82
C ILE A 77 -8.30 -7.64 20.01
N ASP A 78 -8.60 -8.66 20.79
CA ASP A 78 -9.47 -8.54 21.96
C ASP A 78 -8.82 -7.70 23.07
N GLU A 79 -7.51 -7.61 23.07
CA GLU A 79 -6.71 -6.89 24.05
C GLU A 79 -6.23 -5.53 23.54
N VAL A 80 -5.96 -5.43 22.23
CA VAL A 80 -5.28 -4.27 21.64
C VAL A 80 -5.73 -4.00 20.20
N SER A 81 -5.45 -2.79 19.71
CA SER A 81 -5.71 -2.44 18.31
C SER A 81 -4.67 -3.05 17.36
N ILE A 82 -5.12 -3.80 16.38
CA ILE A 82 -4.29 -4.43 15.35
C ILE A 82 -4.45 -3.68 14.02
N ASP A 83 -3.31 -3.33 13.42
CA ASP A 83 -3.22 -2.76 12.07
C ASP A 83 -2.84 -3.84 11.06
N VAL A 84 -3.49 -3.84 9.90
CA VAL A 84 -3.05 -4.61 8.73
C VAL A 84 -2.10 -3.74 7.92
N HIS A 85 -0.82 -4.11 7.94
CA HIS A 85 0.26 -3.36 7.31
C HIS A 85 0.71 -4.01 6.01
N HIS A 86 0.75 -3.24 4.89
CA HIS A 86 1.35 -3.70 3.64
C HIS A 86 2.86 -3.75 3.78
N HIS A 87 3.43 -4.95 3.65
CA HIS A 87 4.85 -5.16 3.89
C HIS A 87 5.67 -5.32 2.62
N ILE A 88 5.22 -6.18 1.69
CA ILE A 88 5.90 -6.48 0.43
C ILE A 88 4.87 -6.54 -0.70
N PRO A 89 4.86 -5.53 -1.59
CA PRO A 89 5.41 -4.17 -1.41
C PRO A 89 4.51 -3.27 -0.54
N SER A 90 4.95 -2.03 -0.29
CA SER A 90 4.10 -1.02 0.35
C SER A 90 2.93 -0.63 -0.56
N LEU A 91 1.87 -0.06 0.02
CA LEU A 91 0.73 0.41 -0.78
C LEU A 91 1.16 1.51 -1.78
N PHE A 92 2.06 2.41 -1.36
CA PHE A 92 2.63 3.44 -2.23
C PHE A 92 3.35 2.80 -3.43
N THR A 93 4.23 1.84 -3.19
CA THR A 93 5.00 1.13 -4.22
C THR A 93 4.09 0.36 -5.18
N MET A 94 3.03 -0.29 -4.68
CA MET A 94 2.04 -0.96 -5.53
C MET A 94 1.34 -0.01 -6.49
N ILE A 95 0.90 1.13 -5.98
CA ILE A 95 0.24 2.18 -6.78
C ILE A 95 1.21 2.72 -7.84
N SER A 96 2.46 3.01 -7.45
CA SER A 96 3.51 3.48 -8.36
C SER A 96 3.74 2.49 -9.51
N ALA A 97 3.84 1.20 -9.22
CA ALA A 97 4.02 0.17 -10.25
C ALA A 97 2.86 0.12 -11.25
N LEU A 98 1.61 0.24 -10.79
CA LEU A 98 0.44 0.26 -11.67
C LEU A 98 0.41 1.51 -12.57
N ILE A 99 0.76 2.66 -12.01
CA ILE A 99 0.86 3.92 -12.76
C ILE A 99 1.95 3.79 -13.82
N ASN A 100 3.16 3.34 -13.46
CA ASN A 100 4.28 3.18 -14.38
C ASN A 100 3.93 2.19 -15.50
N ARG A 101 3.28 1.08 -15.17
CA ARG A 101 2.77 0.13 -16.19
C ARG A 101 1.83 0.82 -17.19
N ASN A 102 0.91 1.63 -16.70
CA ASN A 102 -0.05 2.31 -17.57
C ASN A 102 0.64 3.37 -18.45
N LEU A 103 1.60 4.11 -17.89
CA LEU A 103 2.40 5.08 -18.63
C LEU A 103 3.22 4.41 -19.74
N GLU A 104 3.93 3.31 -19.44
CA GLU A 104 4.72 2.58 -20.43
C GLU A 104 3.87 1.99 -21.56
N ASN A 105 2.65 1.56 -21.23
CA ASN A 105 1.73 1.01 -22.21
C ASN A 105 0.85 2.06 -22.89
N ASN A 106 1.06 3.35 -22.62
CA ASN A 106 0.25 4.47 -23.12
C ASN A 106 -1.25 4.31 -22.82
N VAL A 107 -1.59 3.70 -21.70
CA VAL A 107 -2.96 3.55 -21.22
C VAL A 107 -3.37 4.77 -20.42
N LYS A 108 -4.45 5.44 -20.81
CA LYS A 108 -5.02 6.54 -20.03
C LYS A 108 -5.74 5.98 -18.81
N PHE A 109 -5.50 6.58 -17.65
CA PHE A 109 -6.06 6.16 -16.37
C PHE A 109 -6.48 7.37 -15.52
N CYS A 110 -7.30 7.12 -14.52
CA CYS A 110 -7.67 8.08 -13.50
C CYS A 110 -7.48 7.46 -12.11
N THR A 111 -7.72 8.24 -11.05
CA THR A 111 -7.63 7.76 -9.67
C THR A 111 -8.49 6.51 -9.42
N PHE A 112 -9.70 6.44 -9.97
CA PHE A 112 -10.58 5.28 -9.79
C PHE A 112 -10.03 4.02 -10.43
N ASP A 113 -9.49 4.11 -11.65
CA ASP A 113 -8.94 2.95 -12.35
C ASP A 113 -7.82 2.31 -11.52
N ILE A 114 -6.92 3.14 -10.96
CA ILE A 114 -5.83 2.67 -10.10
C ILE A 114 -6.37 2.11 -8.77
N CYS A 115 -7.29 2.83 -8.12
CA CYS A 115 -7.87 2.37 -6.85
C CYS A 115 -8.62 1.05 -7.01
N GLN A 116 -9.40 0.90 -8.09
CA GLN A 116 -10.13 -0.32 -8.37
C GLN A 116 -9.17 -1.50 -8.52
N GLU A 117 -8.12 -1.37 -9.34
CA GLU A 117 -7.17 -2.45 -9.58
C GLU A 117 -6.41 -2.84 -8.30
N ILE A 118 -6.00 -1.86 -7.50
CA ILE A 118 -5.38 -2.13 -6.19
C ILE A 118 -6.35 -2.90 -5.29
N MET A 119 -7.63 -2.50 -5.23
CA MET A 119 -8.62 -3.23 -4.42
C MET A 119 -8.89 -4.64 -4.94
N GLU A 120 -8.84 -4.86 -6.25
CA GLU A 120 -8.90 -6.20 -6.81
C GLU A 120 -7.72 -7.08 -6.36
N LEU A 121 -6.50 -6.53 -6.31
CA LEU A 121 -5.33 -7.25 -5.78
C LEU A 121 -5.52 -7.62 -4.30
N HIS A 122 -6.12 -6.73 -3.50
CA HIS A 122 -6.46 -7.00 -2.10
C HIS A 122 -7.43 -8.19 -1.98
N PHE A 123 -8.58 -8.12 -2.66
CA PHE A 123 -9.60 -9.16 -2.57
C PHE A 123 -9.18 -10.50 -3.19
N LYS A 124 -8.28 -10.48 -4.17
CA LYS A 124 -7.67 -11.68 -4.74
C LYS A 124 -6.48 -12.20 -3.92
N ASN A 125 -6.16 -11.55 -2.79
CA ASN A 125 -5.03 -11.88 -1.90
C ASN A 125 -3.67 -11.91 -2.62
N LYS A 126 -3.46 -11.00 -3.60
CA LYS A 126 -2.29 -10.92 -4.49
C LYS A 126 -1.24 -9.91 -4.04
N LEU A 127 -1.15 -9.67 -2.75
CA LEU A 127 -0.22 -8.74 -2.11
C LEU A 127 0.25 -9.28 -0.76
N GLY A 128 1.34 -8.71 -0.21
CA GLY A 128 1.90 -9.14 1.06
C GLY A 128 1.53 -8.19 2.20
N TYR A 129 1.04 -8.74 3.29
CA TYR A 129 0.68 -7.98 4.48
C TYR A 129 1.04 -8.73 5.77
N VAL A 130 1.11 -7.97 6.84
CA VAL A 130 1.28 -8.47 8.21
C VAL A 130 0.31 -7.77 9.14
N THR A 131 -0.02 -8.39 10.25
CA THR A 131 -0.82 -7.79 11.32
C THR A 131 0.10 -7.34 12.45
N LEU A 132 0.01 -6.09 12.85
CA LEU A 132 0.89 -5.46 13.83
C LEU A 132 0.10 -4.66 14.85
N LEU A 133 0.58 -4.65 16.09
CA LEU A 133 0.22 -3.60 17.03
C LEU A 133 0.64 -2.24 16.49
N LYS A 134 -0.08 -1.19 16.84
CA LYS A 134 0.27 0.19 16.47
C LYS A 134 1.72 0.53 16.87
N SER A 135 2.14 0.16 18.07
CA SER A 135 3.51 0.38 18.55
C SER A 135 4.56 -0.36 17.72
N MET A 136 4.28 -1.60 17.26
CA MET A 136 5.17 -2.36 16.38
C MET A 136 5.17 -1.77 14.96
N HIS A 137 4.03 -1.30 14.48
CA HIS A 137 3.91 -0.59 13.21
C HIS A 137 4.76 0.70 13.19
N GLU A 138 4.71 1.48 14.26
CA GLU A 138 5.56 2.66 14.44
C GLU A 138 7.06 2.31 14.51
N LYS A 139 7.44 1.26 15.23
CA LYS A 139 8.84 0.78 15.28
C LYS A 139 9.34 0.36 13.91
N PHE A 140 8.52 -0.35 13.13
CA PHE A 140 8.85 -0.74 11.76
C PHE A 140 9.11 0.49 10.87
N HIS A 141 8.21 1.48 10.88
CA HIS A 141 8.38 2.70 10.09
C HIS A 141 9.59 3.54 10.51
N ASN A 142 10.02 3.43 11.77
CA ASN A 142 11.21 4.11 12.29
C ASN A 142 12.52 3.29 12.10
N GLY A 143 12.47 2.17 11.37
CA GLY A 143 13.62 1.31 11.12
C GLY A 143 14.18 0.61 12.39
N ARG A 144 13.33 0.44 13.41
CA ARG A 144 13.68 -0.20 14.69
C ARG A 144 13.14 -1.62 14.82
N LEU A 145 12.46 -2.12 13.80
CA LEU A 145 11.87 -3.44 13.76
C LEU A 145 12.00 -4.01 12.35
N ASP A 146 12.59 -5.17 12.25
CA ASP A 146 12.61 -5.98 11.03
C ASP A 146 11.51 -7.04 11.12
N ILE A 147 10.82 -7.27 10.03
CA ILE A 147 9.74 -8.26 9.95
C ILE A 147 10.22 -9.43 9.09
N PRO A 148 10.40 -10.63 9.67
CA PRO A 148 10.78 -11.81 8.91
C PRO A 148 9.77 -12.16 7.82
N ILE A 149 10.27 -12.56 6.65
CA ILE A 149 9.46 -12.89 5.47
C ILE A 149 8.43 -13.99 5.72
N ASN A 150 8.72 -14.93 6.62
CA ASN A 150 7.80 -16.02 6.98
C ASN A 150 6.56 -15.55 7.76
N PHE A 151 6.53 -14.31 8.24
CA PHE A 151 5.36 -13.70 8.87
C PHE A 151 4.42 -13.05 7.86
N VAL A 152 4.90 -12.79 6.64
CA VAL A 152 4.12 -12.14 5.60
C VAL A 152 3.03 -13.09 5.09
N LYS A 153 1.81 -12.61 5.14
CA LYS A 153 0.62 -13.29 4.62
C LYS A 153 0.27 -12.77 3.22
N GLY A 154 -0.57 -13.51 2.51
CA GLY A 154 -0.96 -13.18 1.14
C GLY A 154 0.09 -13.61 0.10
N ASP A 155 -0.27 -13.43 -1.18
CA ASP A 155 0.57 -13.86 -2.30
C ASP A 155 1.38 -12.67 -2.87
N TYR A 156 2.35 -12.17 -2.08
CA TYR A 156 3.23 -11.09 -2.53
C TYR A 156 4.05 -11.48 -3.77
N ARG A 157 4.30 -12.78 -3.99
CA ARG A 157 5.04 -13.29 -5.15
C ARG A 157 4.32 -13.00 -6.46
N TYR A 158 2.98 -13.05 -6.43
CA TYR A 158 2.19 -12.66 -7.60
C TYR A 158 2.50 -11.22 -8.02
N PHE A 159 2.50 -10.29 -7.07
CA PHE A 159 2.82 -8.90 -7.36
C PHE A 159 4.26 -8.76 -7.91
N MET A 160 5.22 -9.38 -7.26
CA MET A 160 6.62 -9.32 -7.71
C MET A 160 6.80 -9.88 -9.12
N THR A 161 6.17 -11.01 -9.43
CA THR A 161 6.26 -11.62 -10.76
C THR A 161 5.67 -10.74 -11.86
N ASN A 162 4.57 -10.03 -11.57
CA ASN A 162 3.80 -9.33 -12.60
C ASN A 162 4.14 -7.84 -12.71
N PHE A 163 4.68 -7.22 -11.64
CA PHE A 163 4.80 -5.77 -11.55
C PHE A 163 6.23 -5.28 -11.22
N SER A 164 7.18 -6.14 -10.82
CA SER A 164 8.53 -5.71 -10.43
C SER A 164 9.24 -4.89 -11.52
N LYS A 165 9.05 -5.21 -12.80
CA LYS A 165 9.66 -4.48 -13.92
C LYS A 165 9.20 -3.01 -14.06
N TYR A 166 8.14 -2.61 -13.34
CA TYR A 166 7.61 -1.25 -13.32
C TYR A 166 8.00 -0.47 -12.06
N LEU A 167 8.81 -1.08 -11.19
CA LEU A 167 9.37 -0.45 -10.01
C LEU A 167 10.66 0.27 -10.35
N ASP A 168 10.98 1.32 -9.62
CA ASP A 168 12.29 1.94 -9.69
C ASP A 168 13.34 1.13 -8.89
N ASP A 169 14.61 1.45 -9.10
CA ASP A 169 15.71 0.72 -8.47
C ASP A 169 15.67 0.81 -6.93
N GLN A 170 15.25 1.96 -6.37
CA GLN A 170 15.15 2.16 -4.94
C GLN A 170 14.04 1.31 -4.30
N ASP A 171 12.88 1.21 -4.96
CA ASP A 171 11.78 0.34 -4.53
C ASP A 171 12.19 -1.14 -4.61
N LEU A 172 12.91 -1.54 -5.67
CA LEU A 172 13.42 -2.90 -5.82
C LEU A 172 14.43 -3.25 -4.72
N GLU A 173 15.43 -2.41 -4.47
CA GLU A 173 16.41 -2.61 -3.39
C GLU A 173 15.72 -2.72 -2.02
N THR A 174 14.70 -1.87 -1.77
CA THR A 174 13.92 -1.91 -0.53
C THR A 174 13.18 -3.24 -0.38
N ILE A 175 12.56 -3.74 -1.45
CA ILE A 175 11.85 -5.02 -1.44
C ILE A 175 12.83 -6.18 -1.27
N GLU A 176 13.93 -6.19 -2.00
CA GLU A 176 14.96 -7.24 -1.90
C GLU A 176 15.54 -7.33 -0.49
N SER A 177 15.82 -6.17 0.13
CA SER A 177 16.28 -6.12 1.52
C SER A 177 15.28 -6.75 2.49
N ARG A 178 13.99 -6.48 2.32
CA ARG A 178 12.92 -7.08 3.14
C ARG A 178 12.74 -8.58 2.88
N LEU A 179 12.87 -9.02 1.63
CA LEU A 179 12.80 -10.43 1.27
C LEU A 179 13.95 -11.25 1.87
N ALA A 180 15.12 -10.63 2.09
CA ALA A 180 16.27 -11.26 2.71
C ALA A 180 16.14 -11.43 4.23
N ILE A 181 15.19 -10.74 4.90
CA ILE A 181 15.00 -10.86 6.34
C ILE A 181 14.29 -12.18 6.67
N ASN A 182 14.94 -13.01 7.47
CA ASN A 182 14.38 -14.25 7.99
C ASN A 182 14.61 -14.33 9.50
N GLN A 183 14.03 -15.32 10.16
CA GLN A 183 14.12 -15.45 11.62
C GLN A 183 15.54 -15.59 12.14
N SER A 184 16.48 -16.09 11.34
CA SER A 184 17.86 -16.31 11.76
C SER A 184 18.72 -15.04 11.69
N ASN A 185 18.36 -14.08 10.82
CA ASN A 185 19.09 -12.82 10.63
C ASN A 185 18.31 -11.58 11.08
N CYS A 186 17.12 -11.79 11.65
CA CYS A 186 16.31 -10.71 12.20
C CYS A 186 16.86 -10.27 13.56
N SER A 187 16.98 -8.97 13.77
CA SER A 187 17.38 -8.39 15.06
C SER A 187 16.31 -8.56 16.15
N TRP A 188 15.09 -8.98 15.75
CA TRP A 188 13.99 -9.18 16.65
C TRP A 188 14.07 -10.55 17.34
N SER A 189 13.95 -10.54 18.67
CA SER A 189 13.53 -11.70 19.46
C SER A 189 12.41 -11.27 20.41
N ARG A 190 11.58 -12.22 20.82
CA ARG A 190 10.50 -11.98 21.80
C ARG A 190 11.06 -11.39 23.12
N ASP A 191 12.30 -11.72 23.44
CA ASP A 191 12.99 -11.23 24.64
C ASP A 191 13.40 -9.76 24.52
N ASN A 192 13.63 -9.28 23.28
CA ASN A 192 13.98 -7.87 23.01
C ASN A 192 12.74 -6.95 22.92
N TYR A 193 11.56 -7.53 22.75
CA TYR A 193 10.29 -6.82 22.70
C TYR A 193 9.29 -7.54 23.61
N PRO A 194 9.49 -7.48 24.94
CA PRO A 194 8.50 -7.98 25.87
C PRO A 194 7.17 -7.31 25.56
N ALA A 195 6.09 -8.06 25.70
CA ALA A 195 4.74 -7.55 25.48
C ALA A 195 4.63 -6.16 26.10
N ALA A 196 4.14 -5.20 25.34
CA ALA A 196 3.88 -3.84 25.85
C ALA A 196 2.65 -3.87 26.76
N ILE A 197 2.74 -4.61 27.85
CA ILE A 197 1.79 -4.60 28.93
C ILE A 197 2.15 -3.41 29.80
N GLY A 198 1.48 -2.31 29.58
CA GLY A 198 1.42 -1.18 30.50
C GLY A 198 2.69 -0.31 30.52
N GLU A 199 2.82 0.62 29.62
CA GLU A 199 3.30 1.98 29.88
C GLU A 199 2.36 3.01 29.22
#